data_e6493e8102a32b24ad4381102fea77de
#
_entry.id   e6493e8102a32b24ad4381102fea77de
#
_cell.length_a   1.000
_cell.length_b   1.000
_cell.length_c   1.000
_cell.angle_alpha   90.00
_cell.angle_beta   90.00
_cell.angle_gamma   90.00
#
_symmetry.space_group_name_H-M   'P 1'
#
loop_
_entity.id
_entity.type
_entity.pdbx_description
1 polymer ?
#
loop_
_entity_poly.entity_id
_entity_poly.type
_entity_poly.pdbx_seq_one_letter_code
_entity_poly.pdbx_strand_id
1 'polypeptide(L)'
;APISWIERKAGIAAIDEGKDVLPDDTVAAIRAHGVALEGPCTTPVGGGFTSVNVKLRKTLDLYAAVRPVRNLSGVASRYENVDLVVVR
;
A
#
# COMPACT_ATOMS: atom_id res chain seq x y z
N ALA A 1 7.27 21.93 -3.04
CA ALA A 1 6.16 22.32 -2.18
C ALA A 1 6.22 21.58 -0.85
N PRO A 2 5.95 22.22 0.26
CA PRO A 2 5.92 21.53 1.54
C PRO A 2 4.75 20.56 1.60
N ILE A 3 4.99 19.39 2.22
CA ILE A 3 3.97 18.37 2.40
C ILE A 3 3.60 18.33 3.89
N SER A 4 2.31 18.41 4.18
CA SER A 4 1.79 18.21 5.53
C SER A 4 1.42 16.74 5.70
N TRP A 5 2.14 16.02 6.55
CA TRP A 5 1.95 14.58 6.74
C TRP A 5 0.91 14.31 7.82
N ILE A 6 -0.06 13.48 7.48
CA ILE A 6 -1.04 12.97 8.45
C ILE A 6 -0.75 11.47 8.60
N GLU A 7 -0.08 11.12 9.70
CA GLU A 7 0.36 9.75 9.93
C GLU A 7 -0.74 8.89 10.52
N ARG A 8 -0.92 7.68 9.98
CA ARG A 8 -1.86 6.67 10.46
C ARG A 8 -1.20 5.31 10.46
N LYS A 9 -1.71 4.40 11.27
CA LYS A 9 -1.16 3.06 11.45
C LYS A 9 -1.91 2.04 10.59
N ALA A 10 -1.18 1.01 10.15
CA ALA A 10 -1.74 -0.14 9.44
C ALA A 10 -0.84 -1.35 9.64
N GLY A 11 -1.39 -2.55 9.49
CA GLY A 11 -0.65 -3.78 9.67
C GLY A 11 -0.33 -4.07 11.12
N ILE A 12 0.83 -4.69 11.36
CA ILE A 12 1.25 -5.12 12.70
C ILE A 12 1.40 -3.95 13.68
N ALA A 13 1.79 -2.77 13.18
CA ALA A 13 1.92 -1.59 14.01
C ALA A 13 0.58 -1.16 14.63
N ALA A 14 -0.51 -1.30 13.89
CA ALA A 14 -1.85 -1.03 14.41
C ALA A 14 -2.30 -2.08 15.41
N ILE A 15 -1.98 -3.35 15.17
CA ILE A 15 -2.31 -4.45 16.07
C ILE A 15 -1.57 -4.31 17.41
N ASP A 16 -0.32 -3.90 17.39
CA ASP A 16 0.48 -3.68 18.59
C ASP A 16 -0.11 -2.58 19.50
N GLU A 17 -0.89 -1.67 18.91
CA GLU A 17 -1.64 -0.64 19.66
C GLU A 17 -3.04 -1.10 20.06
N GLY A 18 -3.37 -2.38 19.86
CA GLY A 18 -4.69 -2.94 20.19
C GLY A 18 -5.77 -2.62 19.16
N LYS A 19 -5.39 -2.16 17.99
CA LYS A 19 -6.32 -1.83 16.90
C LYS A 19 -6.39 -2.97 15.88
N ASP A 20 -7.37 -2.89 14.96
CA ASP A 20 -7.43 -3.79 13.82
C ASP A 20 -6.26 -3.56 12.86
N VAL A 21 -5.98 -4.53 11.99
CA VAL A 21 -4.92 -4.46 10.97
C VAL A 21 -5.10 -3.26 10.05
N LEU A 22 -6.31 -2.82 9.83
CA LEU A 22 -6.65 -1.58 9.12
C LEU A 22 -7.67 -0.79 9.95
N PRO A 23 -7.21 0.11 10.84
CA PRO A 23 -8.11 0.88 11.69
C PRO A 23 -9.06 1.79 10.90
N ASP A 24 -10.24 2.04 11.44
CA ASP A 24 -11.24 2.89 10.79
C ASP A 24 -10.76 4.33 10.62
N ASP A 25 -9.98 4.87 11.54
CA ASP A 25 -9.43 6.22 11.43
C ASP A 25 -8.43 6.33 10.28
N THR A 26 -7.68 5.26 9.98
CA THR A 26 -6.79 5.20 8.82
C THR A 26 -7.60 5.29 7.52
N VAL A 27 -8.65 4.50 7.40
CA VAL A 27 -9.53 4.51 6.22
C VAL A 27 -10.22 5.86 6.06
N ALA A 28 -10.71 6.43 7.16
CA ALA A 28 -11.38 7.72 7.15
C ALA A 28 -10.44 8.85 6.68
N ALA A 29 -9.18 8.84 7.13
CA ALA A 29 -8.19 9.81 6.70
C ALA A 29 -7.89 9.70 5.20
N ILE A 30 -7.76 8.50 4.67
CA ILE A 30 -7.54 8.28 3.24
C ILE A 30 -8.72 8.78 2.41
N ARG A 31 -9.95 8.49 2.83
CA ARG A 31 -11.15 8.95 2.14
C ARG A 31 -11.29 10.47 2.17
N ALA A 32 -10.94 11.09 3.29
CA ALA A 32 -11.03 12.53 3.44
C ALA A 32 -10.06 13.28 2.54
N HIS A 33 -8.86 12.74 2.31
CA HIS A 33 -7.79 13.38 1.55
C HIS A 33 -7.64 12.87 0.12
N GLY A 34 -8.17 11.69 -0.19
CA GLY A 34 -8.18 11.14 -1.53
C GLY A 34 -6.85 10.55 -2.02
N VAL A 35 -5.79 10.65 -1.22
CA VAL A 35 -4.47 10.13 -1.57
C VAL A 35 -3.73 9.67 -0.31
N ALA A 36 -2.96 8.60 -0.43
CA ALA A 36 -2.14 8.09 0.67
C ALA A 36 -0.84 7.50 0.15
N LEU A 37 0.23 7.67 0.94
CA LEU A 37 1.50 7.01 0.71
C LEU A 37 1.67 5.91 1.74
N GLU A 38 1.92 4.70 1.27
CA GLU A 38 2.07 3.52 2.12
C GLU A 38 3.44 2.88 1.91
N GLY A 39 4.08 2.51 3.00
CA GLY A 39 5.25 1.65 2.98
C GLY A 39 4.87 0.17 3.10
N PRO A 40 5.87 -0.73 3.16
CA PRO A 40 5.61 -2.14 3.38
C PRO A 40 4.89 -2.37 4.72
N CYS A 41 3.84 -3.19 4.70
CA CYS A 41 3.06 -3.52 5.88
C CYS A 41 3.12 -5.02 6.15
N THR A 42 3.37 -5.39 7.41
CA THR A 42 3.36 -6.78 7.84
C THR A 42 1.99 -7.12 8.42
N THR A 43 1.44 -8.26 7.97
CA THR A 43 0.22 -8.82 8.55
C THR A 43 0.60 -10.09 9.31
N PRO A 44 0.16 -10.28 10.56
CA PRO A 44 0.47 -11.49 11.32
C PRO A 44 0.00 -12.76 10.61
N VAL A 45 0.83 -13.81 10.67
CA VAL A 45 0.51 -15.12 10.07
C VAL A 45 -0.21 -15.98 11.10
N GLY A 46 -1.25 -16.70 10.66
CA GLY A 46 -1.93 -17.71 11.47
C GLY A 46 -3.02 -17.17 12.41
N GLY A 47 -3.29 -15.89 12.42
CA GLY A 47 -4.30 -15.27 13.27
C GLY A 47 -5.65 -15.01 12.59
N GLY A 48 -5.87 -15.53 11.40
CA GLY A 48 -7.08 -15.25 10.65
C GLY A 48 -7.14 -13.84 10.06
N PHE A 49 -6.02 -13.13 10.02
CA PHE A 49 -5.94 -11.79 9.49
C PHE A 49 -5.90 -11.78 7.97
N THR A 50 -6.71 -10.95 7.35
CA THR A 50 -6.59 -10.66 5.92
C THR A 50 -5.40 -9.71 5.70
N SER A 51 -4.67 -9.90 4.60
CA SER A 51 -3.60 -8.97 4.22
C SER A 51 -4.11 -7.53 4.23
N VAL A 52 -3.35 -6.63 4.85
CA VAL A 52 -3.73 -5.22 4.94
C VAL A 52 -3.90 -4.60 3.55
N ASN A 53 -3.06 -4.98 2.58
CA ASN A 53 -3.16 -4.46 1.22
C ASN A 53 -4.44 -4.92 0.52
N VAL A 54 -4.83 -6.18 0.71
CA VAL A 54 -6.08 -6.72 0.16
C VAL A 54 -7.28 -6.02 0.80
N LYS A 55 -7.26 -5.88 2.12
CA LYS A 55 -8.34 -5.21 2.85
C LYS A 55 -8.48 -3.75 2.44
N LEU A 56 -7.35 -3.06 2.26
CA LEU A 56 -7.32 -1.67 1.84
C LEU A 56 -7.95 -1.48 0.46
N ARG A 57 -7.56 -2.32 -0.50
CA ARG A 57 -8.11 -2.28 -1.87
C ARG A 57 -9.62 -2.51 -1.89
N LYS A 58 -10.10 -3.46 -1.11
CA LYS A 58 -11.53 -3.76 -1.03
C LYS A 58 -12.31 -2.67 -0.31
N THR A 59 -11.81 -2.18 0.80
CA THR A 59 -12.50 -1.17 1.62
C THR A 59 -12.62 0.17 0.88
N LEU A 60 -11.59 0.56 0.14
CA LEU A 60 -11.58 1.80 -0.64
C LEU A 60 -12.16 1.63 -2.05
N ASP A 61 -12.53 0.41 -2.42
CA ASP A 61 -13.08 0.09 -3.74
C ASP A 61 -12.16 0.53 -4.88
N LEU A 62 -10.87 0.23 -4.75
CA LEU A 62 -9.87 0.55 -5.76
C LEU A 62 -10.00 -0.39 -6.95
N TYR A 63 -9.95 0.14 -8.17
CA TYR A 63 -10.24 -0.66 -9.35
C TYR A 63 -9.01 -1.09 -10.17
N ALA A 64 -7.85 -0.50 -9.93
CA ALA A 64 -6.65 -0.85 -10.70
C ALA A 64 -5.37 -0.63 -9.89
N ALA A 65 -4.38 -1.47 -10.14
CA ALA A 65 -3.00 -1.27 -9.69
C ALA A 65 -2.14 -0.97 -10.90
N VAL A 66 -1.57 0.21 -10.97
CA VAL A 66 -0.73 0.66 -12.07
C VAL A 66 0.73 0.44 -11.70
N ARG A 67 1.44 -0.36 -12.51
CA ARG A 67 2.82 -0.75 -12.22
C ARG A 67 3.73 -0.45 -13.40
N PRO A 68 4.35 0.74 -13.43
CA PRO A 68 5.36 1.04 -14.45
C PRO A 68 6.62 0.22 -14.19
N VAL A 69 7.18 -0.34 -15.25
CA VAL A 69 8.39 -1.18 -15.20
C VAL A 69 9.33 -0.74 -16.29
N ARG A 70 10.57 -0.41 -15.92
CA ARG A 70 11.61 -0.08 -16.90
C ARG A 70 12.98 -0.53 -16.41
N ASN A 71 13.86 -0.81 -17.36
CA ASN A 71 15.24 -1.14 -17.03
C ASN A 71 15.94 0.02 -16.33
N LEU A 72 16.71 -0.32 -15.32
CA LEU A 72 17.59 0.64 -14.66
C LEU A 72 18.95 0.61 -15.32
N SER A 73 19.51 1.79 -15.56
CA SER A 73 20.85 1.92 -16.14
C SER A 73 21.90 1.30 -15.21
N GLY A 74 22.79 0.49 -15.79
CA GLY A 74 23.87 -0.17 -15.06
C GLY A 74 23.46 -1.44 -14.31
N VAL A 75 22.21 -1.84 -14.39
CA VAL A 75 21.71 -3.08 -13.75
C VAL A 75 21.54 -4.15 -14.82
N ALA A 76 22.18 -5.31 -14.62
CA ALA A 76 22.02 -6.45 -15.52
C ALA A 76 20.63 -7.06 -15.36
N SER A 77 19.96 -7.30 -16.47
CA SER A 77 18.65 -7.95 -16.48
C SER A 77 18.53 -8.84 -17.70
N ARG A 78 17.53 -9.74 -17.68
CA ARG A 78 17.30 -10.72 -18.76
C ARG A 78 16.90 -10.02 -20.08
N TYR A 79 16.19 -8.90 -19.99
CA TYR A 79 15.71 -8.15 -21.15
C TYR A 79 16.23 -6.73 -21.10
N GLU A 80 16.44 -6.14 -22.29
CA GLU A 80 16.91 -4.75 -22.42
C GLU A 80 15.80 -3.87 -22.99
N ASN A 81 15.92 -2.56 -22.75
CA ASN A 81 14.98 -1.55 -23.27
C ASN A 81 13.53 -1.78 -22.84
N VAL A 82 13.34 -2.33 -21.65
CA VAL A 82 12.00 -2.51 -21.11
C VAL A 82 11.47 -1.18 -20.59
N ASP A 83 10.32 -0.79 -21.09
CA ASP A 83 9.58 0.38 -20.61
C ASP A 83 8.10 0.11 -20.86
N LEU A 84 7.41 -0.40 -19.85
CA LEU A 84 6.02 -0.77 -19.97
C LEU A 84 5.25 -0.46 -18.69
N VAL A 85 3.94 -0.45 -18.78
CA VAL A 85 3.05 -0.26 -17.65
C VAL A 85 2.12 -1.47 -17.54
N VAL A 86 2.19 -2.17 -16.41
CA VAL A 86 1.28 -3.28 -16.10
C VAL A 86 0.10 -2.73 -15.32
N VAL A 87 -1.11 -2.99 -15.81
CA VAL A 87 -2.35 -2.62 -15.11
C VAL A 87 -3.04 -3.90 -14.66
N ARG A 88 -3.25 -4.03 -13.34
CA ARG A 88 -3.86 -5.22 -12.73
C ARG A 88 -5.21 -4.87 -12.12
#